data_f3415fe38f0a24bb57d101bd5a4f1411
#
_entry.id   f3415fe38f0a24bb57d101bd5a4f1411
#
_cell.length_a   1.000
_cell.length_b   1.000
_cell.length_c   1.000
_cell.angle_alpha   90.00
_cell.angle_beta   90.00
_cell.angle_gamma   90.00
#
_symmetry.space_group_name_H-M   'P 1'
#
loop_
_entity.id
_entity.type
_entity.pdbx_description
1 polymer ?
#
loop_
_entity_poly.entity_id
_entity_poly.type
_entity_poly.pdbx_seq_one_letter_code
_entity_poly.pdbx_strand_id
1 'polypeptide(L)'
;MTSEKTIKYSRQREAIVNFLKDRKDHPTADFIYRNIREEYPNISLGTVYRNLGLLEDLGMVMKISCNDGNEHYDPNVFPHYHFICRECGAVSDIEMDNIDFINTLAEKNFGGKIYGHNAYFYGVCEGCCKK
;
A
#
# COMPACT_ATOMS: atom_id res chain seq x y z
N MET A 1 6.96 -21.37 11.55
CA MET A 1 7.04 -21.87 10.62
C MET A 1 6.33 -21.57 9.67
N THR A 2 6.52 -21.22 8.83
CA THR A 2 5.69 -20.95 7.86
C THR A 2 5.42 -22.07 7.08
N SER A 3 4.28 -22.43 7.06
CA SER A 3 3.91 -23.38 6.09
C SER A 3 4.13 -22.82 4.74
N GLU A 4 4.89 -23.48 3.96
CA GLU A 4 4.98 -23.20 2.59
C GLU A 4 3.66 -23.50 1.97
N LYS A 5 2.83 -22.48 1.81
CA LYS A 5 1.61 -22.65 1.05
C LYS A 5 1.97 -22.66 -0.40
N THR A 6 1.73 -23.78 -1.04
CA THR A 6 1.80 -23.84 -2.49
C THR A 6 0.66 -23.00 -3.04
N ILE A 7 0.97 -21.88 -3.65
CA ILE A 7 -0.03 -20.99 -4.20
C ILE A 7 -0.20 -21.30 -5.66
N LYS A 8 -1.43 -21.64 -6.04
CA LYS A 8 -1.72 -21.90 -7.43
C LYS A 8 -1.50 -20.66 -8.26
N TYR A 9 -0.91 -20.83 -9.41
CA TYR A 9 -0.76 -19.75 -10.38
C TYR A 9 -2.16 -19.23 -10.77
N SER A 10 -2.28 -17.94 -10.88
CA SER A 10 -3.52 -17.29 -11.26
C SER A 10 -3.22 -16.18 -12.26
N ARG A 11 -3.84 -16.27 -13.43
CA ARG A 11 -3.69 -15.23 -14.45
C ARG A 11 -4.22 -13.89 -13.96
N GLN A 12 -5.30 -13.92 -13.19
CA GLN A 12 -5.90 -12.71 -12.64
C GLN A 12 -4.97 -12.05 -11.64
N ARG A 13 -4.33 -12.86 -10.77
CA ARG A 13 -3.38 -12.32 -9.79
C ARG A 13 -2.15 -11.75 -10.49
N GLU A 14 -1.67 -12.43 -11.53
CA GLU A 14 -0.53 -11.93 -12.30
C GLU A 14 -0.88 -10.62 -12.98
N ALA A 15 -2.11 -10.49 -13.50
CA ALA A 15 -2.55 -9.24 -14.11
C ALA A 15 -2.56 -8.09 -13.08
N ILE A 16 -2.96 -8.37 -11.84
CA ILE A 16 -2.93 -7.38 -10.78
C ILE A 16 -1.49 -6.97 -10.48
N VAL A 17 -0.58 -7.92 -10.37
CA VAL A 17 0.84 -7.63 -10.15
C VAL A 17 1.39 -6.75 -11.26
N ASN A 18 1.11 -7.11 -12.51
CA ASN A 18 1.60 -6.35 -13.65
C ASN A 18 1.01 -4.95 -13.71
N PHE A 19 -0.26 -4.81 -13.31
CA PHE A 19 -0.91 -3.51 -13.26
C PHE A 19 -0.26 -2.61 -12.20
N LEU A 20 0.10 -3.18 -11.07
CA LEU A 20 0.70 -2.41 -9.96
C LEU A 20 2.18 -2.11 -10.18
N LYS A 21 2.84 -2.91 -10.99
CA LYS A 21 4.28 -2.79 -11.19
C LYS A 21 4.66 -1.37 -11.60
N ASP A 22 5.62 -0.80 -10.87
CA ASP A 22 6.17 0.53 -11.13
C ASP A 22 5.17 1.68 -10.95
N ARG A 23 3.98 1.42 -10.44
CA ARG A 23 3.03 2.50 -10.17
C ARG A 23 3.41 3.21 -8.87
N LYS A 24 3.23 4.52 -8.86
CA LYS A 24 3.51 5.35 -7.69
C LYS A 24 2.28 6.12 -7.21
N ASP A 25 1.12 5.85 -7.81
CA ASP A 25 -0.10 6.55 -7.46
C ASP A 25 -0.91 5.88 -6.35
N HIS A 26 -0.44 4.76 -5.83
CA HIS A 26 -1.05 4.05 -4.70
C HIS A 26 -2.55 3.81 -4.90
N PRO A 27 -2.94 3.00 -5.90
CA PRO A 27 -4.35 2.84 -6.25
C PRO A 27 -5.15 2.11 -5.18
N THR A 28 -6.46 2.38 -5.16
CA THR A 28 -7.39 1.64 -4.33
C THR A 28 -7.76 0.32 -5.01
N ALA A 29 -8.36 -0.60 -4.24
CA ALA A 29 -8.83 -1.87 -4.80
C ALA A 29 -9.88 -1.63 -5.88
N ASP A 30 -10.76 -0.63 -5.70
CA ASP A 30 -11.78 -0.31 -6.68
C ASP A 30 -11.18 0.15 -8.00
N PHE A 31 -10.17 0.99 -7.93
CA PHE A 31 -9.47 1.46 -9.13
C PHE A 31 -8.78 0.29 -9.85
N ILE A 32 -8.13 -0.59 -9.08
CA ILE A 32 -7.49 -1.79 -9.64
C ILE A 32 -8.56 -2.65 -10.32
N TYR A 33 -9.67 -2.89 -9.66
CA TYR A 33 -10.76 -3.69 -10.18
C TYR A 33 -11.28 -3.13 -11.51
N ARG A 34 -11.52 -1.82 -11.59
CA ARG A 34 -12.03 -1.22 -12.82
C ARG A 34 -11.10 -1.42 -14.00
N ASN A 35 -9.79 -1.41 -13.75
CA ASN A 35 -8.82 -1.58 -14.82
C ASN A 35 -8.63 -3.04 -15.19
N ILE A 36 -8.59 -3.94 -14.21
CA ILE A 36 -8.39 -5.36 -14.48
C ILE A 36 -9.59 -5.97 -15.20
N ARG A 37 -10.80 -5.48 -14.94
CA ARG A 37 -11.98 -6.04 -15.59
C ARG A 37 -12.04 -5.74 -17.09
N GLU A 38 -11.24 -4.83 -17.60
CA GLU A 38 -11.13 -4.63 -19.03
C GLU A 38 -10.54 -5.85 -19.72
N GLU A 39 -9.60 -6.52 -19.05
CA GLU A 39 -9.00 -7.74 -19.55
C GLU A 39 -9.75 -8.98 -19.07
N TYR A 40 -10.33 -8.93 -17.90
CA TYR A 40 -11.05 -10.04 -17.27
C TYR A 40 -12.45 -9.58 -16.86
N PRO A 41 -13.38 -9.48 -17.83
CA PRO A 41 -14.71 -8.89 -17.56
C PRO A 41 -15.52 -9.60 -16.49
N ASN A 42 -15.22 -10.88 -16.22
CA ASN A 42 -15.97 -11.65 -15.23
C ASN A 42 -15.34 -11.62 -13.84
N ILE A 43 -14.24 -10.88 -13.66
CA ILE A 43 -13.62 -10.82 -12.34
C ILE A 43 -14.53 -10.02 -11.40
N SER A 44 -14.61 -10.45 -10.13
CA SER A 44 -15.39 -9.73 -9.14
C SER A 44 -14.47 -8.86 -8.28
N LEU A 45 -15.05 -7.86 -7.64
CA LEU A 45 -14.31 -7.02 -6.71
C LEU A 45 -13.78 -7.87 -5.54
N GLY A 46 -14.56 -8.85 -5.08
CA GLY A 46 -14.13 -9.76 -4.04
C GLY A 46 -12.88 -10.55 -4.43
N THR A 47 -12.80 -10.95 -5.70
CA THR A 47 -11.63 -11.67 -6.20
C THR A 47 -10.40 -10.75 -6.19
N VAL A 48 -10.58 -9.47 -6.54
CA VAL A 48 -9.48 -8.49 -6.49
C VAL A 48 -8.99 -8.34 -5.05
N TYR A 49 -9.91 -8.18 -4.09
CA TYR A 49 -9.53 -8.07 -2.67
C TYR A 49 -8.81 -9.31 -2.18
N ARG A 50 -9.30 -10.50 -2.56
CA ARG A 50 -8.67 -11.76 -2.16
C ARG A 50 -7.25 -11.86 -2.67
N ASN A 51 -7.04 -11.50 -3.93
CA ASN A 51 -5.70 -11.54 -4.51
C ASN A 51 -4.78 -10.50 -3.90
N LEU A 52 -5.30 -9.30 -3.62
CA LEU A 52 -4.49 -8.27 -2.96
C LEU A 52 -4.06 -8.70 -1.56
N GLY A 53 -4.97 -9.35 -0.81
CA GLY A 53 -4.64 -9.89 0.50
C GLY A 53 -3.55 -10.94 0.43
N LEU A 54 -3.63 -11.81 -0.58
CA LEU A 54 -2.62 -12.83 -0.78
C LEU A 54 -1.26 -12.21 -1.13
N LEU A 55 -1.27 -11.20 -2.00
CA LEU A 55 -0.04 -10.50 -2.39
C LEU A 55 0.58 -9.76 -1.19
N GLU A 56 -0.26 -9.23 -0.32
CA GLU A 56 0.20 -8.60 0.91
C GLU A 56 0.87 -9.62 1.82
N ASP A 57 0.25 -10.78 1.98
CA ASP A 57 0.80 -11.87 2.79
C ASP A 57 2.14 -12.37 2.23
N LEU A 58 2.29 -12.32 0.91
CA LEU A 58 3.53 -12.73 0.26
C LEU A 58 4.61 -11.65 0.28
N GLY A 59 4.29 -10.46 0.80
CA GLY A 59 5.25 -9.36 0.83
C GLY A 59 5.47 -8.69 -0.51
N MET A 60 4.55 -8.83 -1.45
CA MET A 60 4.67 -8.27 -2.79
C MET A 60 3.94 -6.93 -2.94
N VAL A 61 3.09 -6.59 -2.00
CA VAL A 61 2.37 -5.33 -1.98
C VAL A 61 2.16 -4.91 -0.54
N MET A 62 2.14 -3.61 -0.32
CA MET A 62 1.88 -3.01 0.98
C MET A 62 0.52 -2.33 0.95
N LYS A 63 -0.27 -2.52 2.01
CA LYS A 63 -1.57 -1.86 2.13
C LYS A 63 -1.41 -0.62 3.00
N ILE A 64 -1.94 0.50 2.52
CA ILE A 64 -1.90 1.77 3.23
C ILE A 64 -3.33 2.14 3.58
N SER A 65 -3.62 2.20 4.88
CA SER A 65 -4.96 2.59 5.35
C SER A 65 -4.99 4.08 5.61
N CYS A 66 -5.88 4.77 4.91
CA CYS A 66 -6.02 6.22 5.05
C CYS A 66 -7.28 6.55 5.82
N ASN A 67 -7.33 7.78 6.37
CA ASN A 67 -8.49 8.21 7.16
C ASN A 67 -9.74 8.44 6.32
N ASP A 68 -9.63 8.32 5.00
CA ASP A 68 -10.77 8.50 4.10
C ASP A 68 -11.63 7.24 3.97
N GLY A 69 -11.29 6.19 4.72
CA GLY A 69 -12.02 4.93 4.67
C GLY A 69 -11.60 4.02 3.52
N ASN A 70 -10.65 4.46 2.71
CA ASN A 70 -10.16 3.66 1.59
C ASN A 70 -8.79 3.08 1.89
N GLU A 71 -8.54 1.89 1.39
CA GLU A 71 -7.23 1.27 1.47
C GLU A 71 -6.55 1.42 0.13
N HIS A 72 -5.29 1.81 0.17
CA HIS A 72 -4.47 1.99 -1.02
C HIS A 72 -3.39 0.92 -1.03
N TYR A 73 -2.90 0.58 -2.21
CA TYR A 73 -1.93 -0.51 -2.36
C TYR A 73 -0.69 0.00 -3.08
N ASP A 74 0.47 -0.42 -2.57
CA ASP A 74 1.75 0.05 -3.06
C ASP A 74 2.65 -1.15 -3.35
N PRO A 75 3.14 -1.32 -4.58
CA PRO A 75 4.06 -2.42 -4.89
C PRO A 75 5.44 -2.23 -4.28
N ASN A 76 5.77 -1.01 -3.83
CA ASN A 76 7.05 -0.76 -3.17
C ASN A 76 6.94 -1.11 -1.69
N VAL A 77 7.44 -2.29 -1.33
CA VAL A 77 7.34 -2.79 0.04
C VAL A 77 8.53 -2.41 0.91
N PHE A 78 9.50 -1.68 0.36
CA PHE A 78 10.62 -1.19 1.15
C PHE A 78 10.17 -0.04 2.05
N PRO A 79 10.78 0.11 3.24
CA PRO A 79 10.37 1.19 4.15
C PRO A 79 10.47 2.56 3.48
N HIS A 80 9.40 3.32 3.52
CA HIS A 80 9.35 4.68 3.02
C HIS A 80 8.17 5.39 3.68
N TYR A 81 8.11 6.70 3.51
CA TYR A 81 7.12 7.51 4.18
C TYR A 81 6.09 8.00 3.17
N HIS A 82 4.87 8.19 3.62
CA HIS A 82 3.76 8.56 2.75
C HIS A 82 3.16 9.89 3.15
N PHE A 83 2.57 10.58 2.19
CA PHE A 83 1.86 11.82 2.40
C PHE A 83 0.43 11.67 1.90
N ILE A 84 -0.52 12.15 2.69
CA ILE A 84 -1.93 12.10 2.35
C ILE A 84 -2.44 13.53 2.27
N CYS A 85 -2.92 13.93 1.09
CA CYS A 85 -3.50 15.25 0.92
C CYS A 85 -4.92 15.25 1.46
N ARG A 86 -5.20 16.15 2.40
CA ARG A 86 -6.53 16.22 2.99
C ARG A 86 -7.56 16.88 2.10
N GLU A 87 -7.13 17.58 1.07
CA GLU A 87 -8.07 18.22 0.14
C GLU A 87 -8.45 17.32 -1.03
N CYS A 88 -7.47 16.74 -1.72
CA CYS A 88 -7.77 15.90 -2.89
C CYS A 88 -7.70 14.40 -2.61
N GLY A 89 -7.24 14.00 -1.44
CA GLY A 89 -7.15 12.58 -1.08
C GLY A 89 -5.99 11.83 -1.70
N ALA A 90 -5.13 12.51 -2.43
CA ALA A 90 -4.00 11.86 -3.08
C ALA A 90 -3.03 11.30 -2.06
N VAL A 91 -2.49 10.11 -2.33
CA VAL A 91 -1.46 9.48 -1.52
C VAL A 91 -0.19 9.44 -2.34
N SER A 92 0.89 9.90 -1.78
CA SER A 92 2.18 9.91 -2.47
C SER A 92 3.30 9.54 -1.50
N ASP A 93 4.45 9.23 -2.05
CA ASP A 93 5.64 8.96 -1.23
C ASP A 93 6.30 10.28 -0.88
N ILE A 94 6.93 10.31 0.29
CA ILE A 94 7.78 11.43 0.66
C ILE A 94 9.21 10.92 0.66
N GLU A 95 10.08 11.58 -0.11
CA GLU A 95 11.49 11.27 -0.13
C GLU A 95 12.16 12.00 1.00
N MET A 96 12.66 11.27 1.96
CA MET A 96 13.37 11.82 3.10
C MET A 96 14.24 10.74 3.69
N ASP A 97 15.25 11.17 4.44
CA ASP A 97 16.12 10.23 5.12
C ASP A 97 15.35 9.43 6.15
N ASN A 98 15.80 8.21 6.38
CA ASN A 98 15.18 7.34 7.35
C ASN A 98 15.31 7.93 8.76
N ILE A 99 14.22 7.91 9.50
CA ILE A 99 14.20 8.44 10.87
C ILE A 99 14.10 7.30 11.89
N ASP A 100 14.91 6.28 11.72
CA ASP A 100 14.90 5.11 12.61
C ASP A 100 15.18 5.46 14.06
N PHE A 101 15.78 6.61 14.34
CA PHE A 101 16.03 7.02 15.70
C PHE A 101 14.75 7.14 16.53
N ILE A 102 13.57 7.31 15.88
CA ILE A 102 12.32 7.39 16.64
C ILE A 102 11.95 6.04 17.24
N ASN A 103 12.45 4.94 16.67
CA ASN A 103 12.25 3.61 17.24
C ASN A 103 12.88 3.56 18.64
N THR A 104 14.08 4.10 18.77
CA THR A 104 14.80 4.15 20.05
C THR A 104 14.06 5.05 21.05
N LEU A 105 13.57 6.19 20.58
CA LEU A 105 12.80 7.09 21.44
C LEU A 105 11.53 6.42 21.96
N ALA A 106 10.85 5.70 21.07
CA ALA A 106 9.60 5.02 21.45
C ALA A 106 9.87 3.90 22.44
N GLU A 107 11.01 3.23 22.35
CA GLU A 107 11.34 2.11 23.22
C GLU A 107 11.64 2.54 24.66
N LYS A 108 11.99 3.80 24.88
CA LYS A 108 12.45 4.26 26.19
C LYS A 108 11.51 3.92 27.34
N ASN A 109 10.21 4.04 27.13
CA ASN A 109 9.24 3.78 28.19
C ASN A 109 8.30 2.63 27.84
N PHE A 110 8.69 1.79 26.89
CA PHE A 110 7.79 0.78 26.36
C PHE A 110 7.91 -0.57 27.06
N GLY A 111 9.11 -0.99 27.41
CA GLY A 111 9.32 -2.29 28.04
C GLY A 111 9.42 -3.46 27.08
N GLY A 112 9.14 -3.26 25.82
CA GLY A 112 9.26 -4.27 24.78
C GLY A 112 10.33 -3.90 23.77
N LYS A 113 10.25 -4.49 22.59
CA LYS A 113 11.16 -4.18 21.48
C LYS A 113 10.38 -3.60 20.32
N ILE A 114 10.97 -2.61 19.67
CA ILE A 114 10.37 -1.99 18.49
C ILE A 114 11.31 -2.22 17.31
N TYR A 115 10.80 -2.88 16.28
CA TYR A 115 11.61 -3.21 15.11
C TYR A 115 11.46 -2.19 13.98
N GLY A 116 10.45 -1.35 14.03
CA GLY A 116 10.23 -0.39 12.96
C GLY A 116 9.06 0.52 13.25
N HIS A 117 8.76 1.35 12.28
CA HIS A 117 7.62 2.26 12.37
C HIS A 117 7.14 2.58 10.97
N ASN A 118 5.90 3.05 10.89
CA ASN A 118 5.34 3.60 9.66
C ASN A 118 4.97 5.03 9.94
N ALA A 119 5.23 5.92 9.01
CA ALA A 119 4.88 7.31 9.16
C ALA A 119 4.04 7.79 8.00
N TYR A 120 2.96 8.48 8.32
CA TYR A 120 2.08 9.11 7.34
C TYR A 120 2.01 10.57 7.67
N PHE A 121 2.26 11.40 6.69
CA PHE A 121 2.17 12.86 6.86
C PHE A 121 0.87 13.35 6.24
N TYR A 122 0.21 14.29 6.88
CA TYR A 122 -1.05 14.83 6.41
C TYR A 122 -0.88 16.30 6.10
N GLY A 123 -1.57 16.78 5.10
CA GLY A 123 -1.52 18.19 4.79
C GLY A 123 -2.18 18.48 3.46
N VAL A 124 -1.63 19.44 2.74
CA VAL A 124 -2.14 19.83 1.45
C VAL A 124 -1.02 19.64 0.42
N CYS A 125 -1.31 18.91 -0.64
CA CYS A 125 -0.29 18.62 -1.65
C CYS A 125 0.07 19.88 -2.43
N GLU A 126 1.17 19.79 -3.17
CA GLU A 126 1.67 20.93 -3.93
C GLU A 126 0.61 21.48 -4.88
N GLY A 127 -0.11 20.60 -5.58
CA GLY A 127 -1.15 21.03 -6.50
C GLY A 127 -2.29 21.76 -5.82
N CYS A 128 -2.72 21.28 -4.62
CA CYS A 128 -3.79 21.94 -3.88
C CYS A 128 -3.34 23.25 -3.23
N CYS A 129 -2.06 23.34 -2.85
CA CYS A 129 -1.52 24.57 -2.29
C CYS A 129 -1.51 25.72 -3.29
N LYS A 130 -1.42 25.39 -4.57
CA LYS A 130 -1.33 26.41 -5.62
C LYS A 130 -2.69 26.88 -6.13
N LYS A 131 -3.76 26.36 -5.58
CA LYS A 131 -5.11 26.78 -5.98
C LYS A 131 -5.53 28.03 -5.26
#